data_01edb4a1027ac5fd820c367fc7d1aa7a
#
_entry.id   01edb4a1027ac5fd820c367fc7d1aa7a
#
_cell.length_a   1.000
_cell.length_b   1.000
_cell.length_c   1.000
_cell.angle_alpha   90.00
_cell.angle_beta   90.00
_cell.angle_gamma   90.00
#
_symmetry.space_group_name_H-M   'P 1'
#
loop_
_entity.id
_entity.type
_entity.pdbx_description
1 polymer ?
#
loop_
_entity_poly.entity_id
_entity_poly.type
_entity_poly.pdbx_seq_one_letter_code
_entity_poly.pdbx_strand_id
1 'polypeptide(L)'
;MGKIIGIDLGTTNSCVAVFEGNEPVVIANSEGKRTTPSVVAFVDGGERKVGDPAKRQAITNPTRTIFSIKRFMGENWDQVQKEVTRVPYKVVKGDNNTPRVDIDGRLYTPQEISAMILQKMKKTAEDYLGQEVTEAVITVPAYFSDSQRQATKEAGQIAGLEVKRIVNEPTAAALAYGLDKAHKDMKIAVFDLGGGTFDISILEFGGGVFEVLSTNGDTHLGGDDFDQVIINWLVQEFKNDEGADLTQDPMALQRLKEAAEKAKIELSSSTSTEINLPYIMPVGGVPKHLVKTLTRAKFESLAHELIQACLEPCKKAMSDAGLNNADIDEVILVGGSSRIPAVQKLVEDFFGKAPSKGVNPDKVVAIGASVQGAVLTDEIKGVVLFDFTPLSMGIETLGGVMTKLIDANTTIPARKSETFSTAADNQSEVTIHVLQGERPMAAQNKSLGQFNLSGIAPARRGVPQIEVTFDIDANGILKVSAKDKATGKEQAIRIEASSGLSKEEIEKMKAEAEANAEADKKEREKIDKLNQADSVIFQTENQLKELGDKLPADKKAPIEAALQKLKDAHKAQDLAAIDTAMAEINTAFQAASAEMYAQGGAQGGAQAGPDMNGGAGQQDNSKHGDNVQDADFEEVK
;
A
#
# COMPACT_ATOMS: atom_id res chain seq x y z
N MET A 1 -17.60 -16.65 11.37
CA MET A 1 -16.49 -15.71 11.58
C MET A 1 -16.35 -14.88 10.32
N GLY A 2 -16.09 -13.57 10.46
CA GLY A 2 -15.82 -12.71 9.30
C GLY A 2 -14.53 -13.16 8.58
N LYS A 3 -14.41 -12.85 7.28
CA LYS A 3 -13.17 -13.11 6.54
C LYS A 3 -12.11 -12.09 6.97
N ILE A 4 -10.90 -12.56 7.24
CA ILE A 4 -9.73 -11.70 7.44
C ILE A 4 -9.11 -11.42 6.07
N ILE A 5 -8.95 -10.15 5.70
CA ILE A 5 -8.28 -9.77 4.46
C ILE A 5 -6.78 -9.55 4.69
N GLY A 6 -5.98 -9.86 3.68
CA GLY A 6 -4.55 -9.52 3.65
C GLY A 6 -4.32 -8.26 2.84
N ILE A 7 -3.65 -7.26 3.42
CA ILE A 7 -3.35 -6.00 2.75
C ILE A 7 -1.85 -5.78 2.71
N ASP A 8 -1.34 -5.59 1.51
CA ASP A 8 -0.03 -4.99 1.26
C ASP A 8 -0.22 -3.47 1.12
N LEU A 9 0.20 -2.73 2.15
CA LEU A 9 0.17 -1.26 2.15
C LEU A 9 1.51 -0.74 1.61
N GLY A 10 1.68 -0.75 0.30
CA GLY A 10 2.91 -0.33 -0.35
C GLY A 10 3.08 1.19 -0.44
N THR A 11 4.32 1.66 -0.58
CA THR A 11 4.64 3.10 -0.75
C THR A 11 4.01 3.69 -2.01
N THR A 12 4.07 2.96 -3.12
CA THR A 12 3.59 3.42 -4.44
C THR A 12 2.26 2.79 -4.80
N ASN A 13 2.09 1.48 -4.54
CA ASN A 13 0.87 0.74 -4.84
C ASN A 13 0.52 -0.17 -3.66
N SER A 14 -0.77 -0.31 -3.40
CA SER A 14 -1.32 -1.25 -2.41
C SER A 14 -2.09 -2.37 -3.08
N CYS A 15 -2.18 -3.51 -2.42
CA CYS A 15 -2.83 -4.71 -2.92
C CYS A 15 -3.65 -5.37 -1.81
N VAL A 16 -4.81 -5.94 -2.14
CA VAL A 16 -5.64 -6.67 -1.18
C VAL A 16 -5.95 -8.07 -1.70
N ALA A 17 -5.88 -9.03 -0.81
CA ALA A 17 -6.19 -10.43 -1.09
C ALA A 17 -7.05 -11.04 0.02
N VAL A 18 -7.75 -12.12 -0.30
CA VAL A 18 -8.51 -12.92 0.65
C VAL A 18 -8.22 -14.40 0.42
N PHE A 19 -8.30 -15.20 1.45
CA PHE A 19 -8.22 -16.65 1.33
C PHE A 19 -9.63 -17.23 1.16
N GLU A 20 -9.89 -17.86 0.03
CA GLU A 20 -11.21 -18.39 -0.33
C GLU A 20 -11.06 -19.66 -1.17
N GLY A 21 -11.91 -20.66 -0.90
CA GLY A 21 -11.89 -21.93 -1.64
C GLY A 21 -10.57 -22.71 -1.57
N ASN A 22 -9.83 -22.61 -0.46
CA ASN A 22 -8.49 -23.14 -0.25
C ASN A 22 -7.36 -22.47 -1.05
N GLU A 23 -7.62 -21.30 -1.66
CA GLU A 23 -6.63 -20.56 -2.43
C GLU A 23 -6.63 -19.07 -2.04
N PRO A 24 -5.47 -18.39 -2.09
CA PRO A 24 -5.42 -16.96 -1.93
C PRO A 24 -5.84 -16.25 -3.22
N VAL A 25 -6.81 -15.37 -3.14
CA VAL A 25 -7.36 -14.61 -4.26
C VAL A 25 -6.98 -13.14 -4.13
N VAL A 26 -6.25 -12.60 -5.11
CA VAL A 26 -5.98 -11.16 -5.20
C VAL A 26 -7.18 -10.46 -5.82
N ILE A 27 -7.79 -9.55 -5.06
CA ILE A 27 -9.03 -8.87 -5.43
C ILE A 27 -8.74 -7.74 -6.42
N ALA A 28 -9.54 -7.66 -7.49
CA ALA A 28 -9.49 -6.52 -8.40
C ALA A 28 -10.29 -5.33 -7.83
N ASN A 29 -9.74 -4.12 -7.97
CA ASN A 29 -10.42 -2.90 -7.57
C ASN A 29 -11.54 -2.51 -8.57
N SER A 30 -12.24 -1.42 -8.27
CA SER A 30 -13.33 -0.89 -9.14
C SER A 30 -12.85 -0.50 -10.54
N GLU A 31 -11.55 -0.27 -10.72
CA GLU A 31 -10.92 0.03 -12.00
C GLU A 31 -10.42 -1.23 -12.75
N GLY A 32 -10.74 -2.42 -12.23
CA GLY A 32 -10.38 -3.72 -12.81
C GLY A 32 -8.90 -4.10 -12.59
N LYS A 33 -8.15 -3.33 -11.81
CA LYS A 33 -6.74 -3.58 -11.52
C LYS A 33 -6.59 -4.33 -10.20
N ARG A 34 -5.54 -5.15 -10.11
CA ARG A 34 -5.21 -5.93 -8.89
C ARG A 34 -4.30 -5.17 -7.92
N THR A 35 -3.79 -4.03 -8.32
CA THR A 35 -3.05 -3.08 -7.48
C THR A 35 -3.72 -1.72 -7.56
N THR A 36 -3.70 -0.97 -6.47
CA THR A 36 -4.27 0.37 -6.35
C THR A 36 -3.15 1.35 -6.01
N PRO A 37 -2.96 2.44 -6.77
CA PRO A 37 -1.98 3.45 -6.40
C PRO A 37 -2.21 3.97 -4.98
N SER A 38 -1.15 4.05 -4.18
CA SER A 38 -1.18 4.60 -2.81
C SER A 38 -1.18 6.13 -2.86
N VAL A 39 -2.22 6.68 -3.51
CA VAL A 39 -2.38 8.12 -3.80
C VAL A 39 -3.73 8.58 -3.29
N VAL A 40 -3.74 9.71 -2.58
CA VAL A 40 -4.94 10.36 -2.06
C VAL A 40 -4.99 11.78 -2.57
N ALA A 41 -6.11 12.22 -3.12
CA ALA A 41 -6.28 13.59 -3.60
C ALA A 41 -7.49 14.25 -2.94
N PHE A 42 -7.31 15.50 -2.54
CA PHE A 42 -8.36 16.36 -2.00
C PHE A 42 -8.83 17.30 -3.11
N VAL A 43 -10.11 17.24 -3.42
CA VAL A 43 -10.72 18.08 -4.46
C VAL A 43 -11.65 19.12 -3.84
N ASP A 44 -12.09 20.08 -4.66
CA ASP A 44 -13.01 21.10 -4.20
C ASP A 44 -14.34 20.49 -3.77
N GLY A 45 -14.97 21.08 -2.75
CA GLY A 45 -16.18 20.53 -2.15
C GLY A 45 -15.95 19.51 -1.03
N GLY A 46 -14.68 19.22 -0.67
CA GLY A 46 -14.34 18.30 0.44
C GLY A 46 -14.35 16.82 0.06
N GLU A 47 -14.54 16.49 -1.21
CA GLU A 47 -14.45 15.13 -1.74
C GLU A 47 -13.00 14.63 -1.70
N ARG A 48 -12.83 13.32 -1.47
CA ARG A 48 -11.53 12.64 -1.51
C ARG A 48 -11.52 11.60 -2.61
N LYS A 49 -10.42 11.54 -3.35
CA LYS A 49 -10.18 10.51 -4.35
C LYS A 49 -9.00 9.65 -3.90
N VAL A 50 -9.08 8.35 -4.11
CA VAL A 50 -8.03 7.40 -3.73
C VAL A 50 -7.74 6.49 -4.91
N GLY A 51 -6.47 6.17 -5.11
CA GLY A 51 -6.03 5.26 -6.17
C GLY A 51 -5.89 5.93 -7.53
N ASP A 52 -6.31 5.25 -8.60
CA ASP A 52 -6.21 5.76 -9.98
C ASP A 52 -6.94 7.09 -10.20
N PRO A 53 -8.13 7.34 -9.64
CA PRO A 53 -8.79 8.64 -9.74
C PRO A 53 -7.96 9.79 -9.14
N ALA A 54 -7.28 9.53 -8.01
CA ALA A 54 -6.37 10.49 -7.41
C ALA A 54 -5.11 10.70 -8.25
N LYS A 55 -4.50 9.63 -8.76
CA LYS A 55 -3.30 9.69 -9.59
C LYS A 55 -3.55 10.47 -10.88
N ARG A 56 -4.71 10.29 -11.53
CA ARG A 56 -5.05 10.99 -12.79
C ARG A 56 -5.12 12.51 -12.66
N GLN A 57 -5.45 13.05 -11.50
CA GLN A 57 -5.52 14.51 -11.29
C GLN A 57 -4.24 15.12 -10.71
N ALA A 58 -3.22 14.31 -10.40
CA ALA A 58 -2.00 14.77 -9.75
C ALA A 58 -1.31 15.93 -10.50
N ILE A 59 -1.34 15.92 -11.82
CA ILE A 59 -0.76 16.99 -12.67
C ILE A 59 -1.50 18.32 -12.45
N THR A 60 -2.82 18.30 -12.41
CA THR A 60 -3.65 19.51 -12.31
C THR A 60 -3.87 19.96 -10.87
N ASN A 61 -3.63 19.10 -9.91
CA ASN A 61 -3.81 19.35 -8.49
C ASN A 61 -2.64 18.79 -7.65
N PRO A 62 -1.37 19.14 -7.95
CA PRO A 62 -0.21 18.52 -7.33
C PRO A 62 -0.07 18.82 -5.84
N THR A 63 -0.44 20.02 -5.39
CA THR A 63 -0.30 20.45 -3.99
C THR A 63 -1.33 19.81 -3.05
N ARG A 64 -2.39 19.22 -3.59
CA ARG A 64 -3.47 18.54 -2.83
C ARG A 64 -3.57 17.06 -3.19
N THR A 65 -2.57 16.50 -3.88
CA THR A 65 -2.47 15.09 -4.22
C THR A 65 -1.28 14.48 -3.50
N ILE A 66 -1.56 13.60 -2.56
CA ILE A 66 -0.60 13.01 -1.62
C ILE A 66 -0.21 11.62 -2.12
N PHE A 67 1.09 11.38 -2.24
CA PHE A 67 1.69 10.10 -2.59
C PHE A 67 2.93 9.85 -1.73
N SER A 68 3.47 8.63 -1.74
CA SER A 68 4.65 8.21 -0.96
C SER A 68 4.54 8.53 0.54
N ILE A 69 3.32 8.60 1.08
CA ILE A 69 3.06 8.96 2.49
C ILE A 69 3.71 7.98 3.47
N LYS A 70 3.92 6.72 3.05
CA LYS A 70 4.58 5.69 3.86
C LYS A 70 5.99 6.09 4.32
N ARG A 71 6.69 6.98 3.57
CA ARG A 71 8.00 7.53 3.93
C ARG A 71 7.99 8.49 5.12
N PHE A 72 6.80 8.96 5.53
CA PHE A 72 6.59 9.83 6.70
C PHE A 72 6.00 9.07 7.88
N MET A 73 5.60 7.79 7.69
CA MET A 73 4.90 6.99 8.67
C MET A 73 5.80 6.68 9.88
N GLY A 74 5.38 7.10 11.07
CA GLY A 74 6.10 6.83 12.32
C GLY A 74 7.49 7.46 12.43
N GLU A 75 7.79 8.45 11.58
CA GLU A 75 9.07 9.16 11.57
C GLU A 75 8.98 10.51 12.31
N ASN A 76 10.14 11.00 12.77
CA ASN A 76 10.28 12.32 13.33
C ASN A 76 10.54 13.36 12.23
N TRP A 77 10.07 14.61 12.45
CA TRP A 77 10.26 15.72 11.52
C TRP A 77 11.71 15.90 11.06
N ASP A 78 12.66 15.78 11.98
CA ASP A 78 14.08 16.00 11.69
C ASP A 78 14.68 14.93 10.75
N GLN A 79 14.07 13.74 10.69
CA GLN A 79 14.52 12.61 9.87
C GLN A 79 14.01 12.67 8.42
N VAL A 80 12.90 13.37 8.18
CA VAL A 80 12.20 13.38 6.89
C VAL A 80 12.49 14.61 6.01
N GLN A 81 13.48 15.44 6.38
CA GLN A 81 13.76 16.70 5.67
C GLN A 81 14.06 16.52 4.17
N LYS A 82 14.73 15.43 3.79
CA LYS A 82 14.98 15.11 2.38
C LYS A 82 13.69 14.80 1.64
N GLU A 83 12.78 14.04 2.27
CA GLU A 83 11.51 13.66 1.68
C GLU A 83 10.57 14.87 1.49
N VAL A 84 10.58 15.80 2.46
CA VAL A 84 9.81 17.05 2.38
C VAL A 84 10.16 17.84 1.11
N THR A 85 11.42 17.86 0.70
CA THR A 85 11.86 18.60 -0.50
C THR A 85 11.52 17.91 -1.83
N ARG A 86 11.09 16.65 -1.78
CA ARG A 86 10.82 15.81 -2.98
C ARG A 86 9.34 15.78 -3.39
N VAL A 87 8.47 16.31 -2.53
CA VAL A 87 7.02 16.25 -2.77
C VAL A 87 6.46 17.64 -3.10
N PRO A 88 5.46 17.74 -4.01
CA PRO A 88 4.87 19.01 -4.39
C PRO A 88 3.83 19.52 -3.37
N TYR A 89 3.36 18.66 -2.48
CA TYR A 89 2.41 19.01 -1.43
C TYR A 89 3.14 19.51 -0.17
N LYS A 90 2.46 20.31 0.63
CA LYS A 90 3.07 20.96 1.78
C LYS A 90 3.13 19.99 2.98
N VAL A 91 4.33 19.72 3.47
CA VAL A 91 4.57 18.99 4.71
C VAL A 91 5.15 19.97 5.74
N VAL A 92 4.63 19.92 6.97
CA VAL A 92 5.00 20.81 8.07
C VAL A 92 5.31 20.02 9.33
N LYS A 93 6.02 20.65 10.26
CA LYS A 93 6.24 20.11 11.60
C LYS A 93 4.94 20.22 12.40
N GLY A 94 4.44 19.12 12.89
CA GLY A 94 3.31 19.05 13.82
C GLY A 94 3.75 18.86 15.26
N ASP A 95 2.78 18.55 16.12
CA ASP A 95 3.00 18.23 17.52
C ASP A 95 3.89 17.01 17.67
N ASN A 96 4.57 16.90 18.80
CA ASN A 96 5.49 15.81 19.15
C ASN A 96 6.60 15.56 18.10
N ASN A 97 7.03 16.62 17.40
CA ASN A 97 8.08 16.54 16.38
C ASN A 97 7.77 15.58 15.24
N THR A 98 6.48 15.46 14.85
CA THR A 98 6.03 14.55 13.80
C THR A 98 5.70 15.32 12.52
N PRO A 99 5.86 14.71 11.30
CA PRO A 99 5.45 15.33 10.06
C PRO A 99 3.92 15.37 9.93
N ARG A 100 3.38 16.44 9.33
CA ARG A 100 1.98 16.62 8.99
C ARG A 100 1.85 17.12 7.56
N VAL A 101 0.84 16.66 6.85
CA VAL A 101 0.47 17.17 5.52
C VAL A 101 -0.54 18.29 5.71
N ASP A 102 -0.21 19.49 5.23
CA ASP A 102 -1.07 20.67 5.30
C ASP A 102 -1.90 20.77 4.02
N ILE A 103 -3.21 20.54 4.13
CA ILE A 103 -4.17 20.71 3.06
C ILE A 103 -5.16 21.81 3.46
N ASP A 104 -5.04 22.94 2.83
CA ASP A 104 -5.92 24.12 3.04
C ASP A 104 -6.00 24.54 4.52
N GLY A 105 -4.91 24.39 5.28
CA GLY A 105 -4.81 24.72 6.70
C GLY A 105 -5.24 23.60 7.65
N ARG A 106 -5.75 22.48 7.16
CA ARG A 106 -5.95 21.25 7.95
C ARG A 106 -4.70 20.39 7.90
N LEU A 107 -4.22 20.01 9.07
CA LEU A 107 -3.05 19.16 9.24
C LEU A 107 -3.46 17.69 9.35
N TYR A 108 -3.04 16.89 8.38
CA TYR A 108 -3.28 15.44 8.35
C TYR A 108 -2.03 14.69 8.80
N THR A 109 -2.23 13.64 9.60
CA THR A 109 -1.15 12.72 9.95
C THR A 109 -0.88 11.76 8.80
N PRO A 110 0.33 11.18 8.69
CA PRO A 110 0.58 10.08 7.75
C PRO A 110 -0.36 8.89 7.96
N GLN A 111 -0.78 8.63 9.21
CA GLN A 111 -1.75 7.59 9.55
C GLN A 111 -3.13 7.86 8.95
N GLU A 112 -3.64 9.11 9.03
CA GLU A 112 -4.93 9.49 8.42
C GLU A 112 -4.92 9.29 6.90
N ILE A 113 -3.85 9.73 6.23
CA ILE A 113 -3.71 9.56 4.77
C ILE A 113 -3.62 8.07 4.41
N SER A 114 -2.83 7.29 5.15
CA SER A 114 -2.72 5.84 4.93
C SER A 114 -4.05 5.12 5.22
N ALA A 115 -4.80 5.59 6.23
CA ALA A 115 -6.13 5.06 6.52
C ALA A 115 -7.11 5.22 5.36
N MET A 116 -7.04 6.32 4.61
CA MET A 116 -7.87 6.53 3.41
C MET A 116 -7.54 5.48 2.33
N ILE A 117 -6.26 5.10 2.18
CA ILE A 117 -5.85 4.03 1.28
C ILE A 117 -6.40 2.68 1.78
N LEU A 118 -6.25 2.40 3.09
CA LEU A 118 -6.77 1.17 3.70
C LEU A 118 -8.29 1.07 3.62
N GLN A 119 -9.02 2.18 3.72
CA GLN A 119 -10.47 2.23 3.49
C GLN A 119 -10.82 1.82 2.05
N LYS A 120 -10.04 2.26 1.05
CA LYS A 120 -10.22 1.82 -0.34
C LYS A 120 -9.98 0.32 -0.48
N MET A 121 -8.96 -0.25 0.22
CA MET A 121 -8.70 -1.68 0.22
C MET A 121 -9.84 -2.46 0.89
N LYS A 122 -10.30 -1.99 2.07
CA LYS A 122 -11.47 -2.53 2.78
C LYS A 122 -12.69 -2.54 1.85
N LYS A 123 -13.02 -1.41 1.25
CA LYS A 123 -14.17 -1.29 0.34
C LYS A 123 -14.04 -2.21 -0.87
N THR A 124 -12.86 -2.33 -1.46
CA THR A 124 -12.59 -3.26 -2.56
C THR A 124 -12.88 -4.71 -2.15
N ALA A 125 -12.49 -5.10 -0.93
CA ALA A 125 -12.76 -6.44 -0.41
C ALA A 125 -14.25 -6.65 -0.11
N GLU A 126 -14.94 -5.66 0.47
CA GLU A 126 -16.38 -5.71 0.75
C GLU A 126 -17.20 -5.82 -0.53
N ASP A 127 -16.83 -5.07 -1.57
CA ASP A 127 -17.50 -5.13 -2.89
C ASP A 127 -17.35 -6.52 -3.54
N TYR A 128 -16.18 -7.15 -3.37
CA TYR A 128 -15.93 -8.50 -3.87
C TYR A 128 -16.66 -9.58 -3.06
N LEU A 129 -16.59 -9.49 -1.73
CA LEU A 129 -17.15 -10.51 -0.82
C LEU A 129 -18.67 -10.37 -0.62
N GLY A 130 -19.26 -9.21 -0.94
CA GLY A 130 -20.67 -8.91 -0.69
C GLY A 130 -21.03 -8.84 0.80
N GLN A 131 -20.05 -8.63 1.69
CA GLN A 131 -20.24 -8.55 3.13
C GLN A 131 -19.28 -7.52 3.75
N GLU A 132 -19.60 -7.05 4.94
CA GLU A 132 -18.72 -6.18 5.71
C GLU A 132 -17.42 -6.88 6.09
N VAL A 133 -16.31 -6.14 6.02
CA VAL A 133 -14.97 -6.59 6.41
C VAL A 133 -14.48 -5.74 7.59
N THR A 134 -14.26 -6.39 8.72
CA THR A 134 -13.84 -5.73 9.96
C THR A 134 -12.43 -6.08 10.41
N GLU A 135 -11.81 -7.12 9.84
CA GLU A 135 -10.53 -7.66 10.28
C GLU A 135 -9.52 -7.73 9.14
N ALA A 136 -8.27 -7.41 9.43
CA ALA A 136 -7.19 -7.46 8.45
C ALA A 136 -5.85 -7.91 9.04
N VAL A 137 -5.03 -8.52 8.19
CA VAL A 137 -3.57 -8.62 8.32
C VAL A 137 -2.97 -7.56 7.41
N ILE A 138 -2.10 -6.71 7.95
CA ILE A 138 -1.44 -5.63 7.18
C ILE A 138 0.06 -5.87 7.20
N THR A 139 0.72 -5.66 6.06
CA THR A 139 2.16 -5.86 5.95
C THR A 139 2.95 -4.55 6.13
N VAL A 140 4.18 -4.71 6.58
CA VAL A 140 5.15 -3.64 6.74
C VAL A 140 6.51 -4.11 6.25
N PRO A 141 7.40 -3.20 5.80
CA PRO A 141 8.80 -3.54 5.56
C PRO A 141 9.44 -4.21 6.79
N ALA A 142 10.31 -5.19 6.57
CA ALA A 142 10.91 -5.92 7.67
C ALA A 142 11.76 -5.02 8.57
N TYR A 143 12.40 -4.02 7.98
CA TYR A 143 13.28 -3.08 8.68
C TYR A 143 12.55 -1.87 9.30
N PHE A 144 11.20 -1.88 9.31
CA PHE A 144 10.42 -0.86 10.03
C PHE A 144 10.68 -0.91 11.54
N SER A 145 10.90 0.26 12.10
CA SER A 145 10.98 0.45 13.55
C SER A 145 9.62 0.19 14.22
N ASP A 146 9.64 0.00 15.54
CA ASP A 146 8.43 -0.14 16.35
C ASP A 146 7.43 1.01 16.13
N SER A 147 7.94 2.27 16.06
CA SER A 147 7.12 3.45 15.76
C SER A 147 6.38 3.36 14.43
N GLN A 148 7.04 2.87 13.38
CA GLN A 148 6.45 2.73 12.04
C GLN A 148 5.42 1.59 12.00
N ARG A 149 5.66 0.49 12.72
CA ARG A 149 4.71 -0.63 12.88
C ARG A 149 3.45 -0.20 13.61
N GLN A 150 3.61 0.51 14.73
CA GLN A 150 2.49 1.04 15.51
C GLN A 150 1.67 2.05 14.70
N ALA A 151 2.33 2.99 13.99
CA ALA A 151 1.65 3.94 13.12
C ALA A 151 0.84 3.25 12.00
N THR A 152 1.35 2.14 11.45
CA THR A 152 0.63 1.33 10.46
C THR A 152 -0.60 0.65 11.09
N LYS A 153 -0.47 0.13 12.32
CA LYS A 153 -1.60 -0.45 13.06
C LYS A 153 -2.68 0.59 13.35
N GLU A 154 -2.29 1.79 13.76
CA GLU A 154 -3.20 2.92 13.97
C GLU A 154 -3.94 3.33 12.68
N ALA A 155 -3.23 3.38 11.54
CA ALA A 155 -3.86 3.63 10.25
C ALA A 155 -4.95 2.59 9.93
N GLY A 156 -4.70 1.32 10.23
CA GLY A 156 -5.70 0.25 10.12
C GLY A 156 -6.92 0.50 11.02
N GLN A 157 -6.69 0.89 12.26
CA GLN A 157 -7.76 1.21 13.21
C GLN A 157 -8.59 2.42 12.76
N ILE A 158 -7.94 3.48 12.29
CA ILE A 158 -8.61 4.68 11.73
C ILE A 158 -9.44 4.29 10.48
N ALA A 159 -8.97 3.31 9.70
CA ALA A 159 -9.72 2.79 8.55
C ALA A 159 -10.93 1.92 8.94
N GLY A 160 -11.18 1.68 10.24
CA GLY A 160 -12.25 0.82 10.73
C GLY A 160 -11.93 -0.67 10.58
N LEU A 161 -10.64 -1.04 10.66
CA LEU A 161 -10.16 -2.41 10.64
C LEU A 161 -9.56 -2.80 11.99
N GLU A 162 -9.96 -3.94 12.53
CA GLU A 162 -9.22 -4.61 13.59
C GLU A 162 -8.00 -5.28 12.97
N VAL A 163 -6.81 -4.72 13.24
CA VAL A 163 -5.54 -5.27 12.73
C VAL A 163 -5.16 -6.47 13.58
N LYS A 164 -5.45 -7.67 13.08
CA LYS A 164 -5.19 -8.94 13.78
C LYS A 164 -3.70 -9.24 13.88
N ARG A 165 -2.95 -8.88 12.84
CA ARG A 165 -1.50 -9.03 12.81
C ARG A 165 -0.86 -8.01 11.86
N ILE A 166 0.30 -7.50 12.28
CA ILE A 166 1.28 -6.86 11.40
C ILE A 166 2.31 -7.92 11.02
N VAL A 167 2.58 -8.08 9.73
CA VAL A 167 3.52 -9.10 9.19
C VAL A 167 4.56 -8.40 8.31
N ASN A 168 5.80 -8.85 8.39
CA ASN A 168 6.85 -8.34 7.52
C ASN A 168 6.61 -8.74 6.06
N GLU A 169 6.81 -7.80 5.12
CA GLU A 169 6.61 -8.01 3.68
C GLU A 169 7.38 -9.23 3.15
N PRO A 170 8.69 -9.41 3.42
CA PRO A 170 9.42 -10.58 2.96
C PRO A 170 8.93 -11.88 3.62
N THR A 171 8.48 -11.81 4.87
CA THR A 171 7.91 -12.97 5.57
C THR A 171 6.57 -13.39 4.93
N ALA A 172 5.72 -12.43 4.59
CA ALA A 172 4.49 -12.70 3.85
C ALA A 172 4.80 -13.29 2.46
N ALA A 173 5.78 -12.75 1.75
CA ALA A 173 6.20 -13.29 0.46
C ALA A 173 6.71 -14.74 0.55
N ALA A 174 7.51 -15.04 1.59
CA ALA A 174 7.98 -16.40 1.84
C ALA A 174 6.83 -17.37 2.16
N LEU A 175 5.85 -16.93 2.95
CA LEU A 175 4.66 -17.73 3.28
C LEU A 175 3.85 -18.05 2.02
N ALA A 176 3.64 -17.07 1.14
CA ALA A 176 2.97 -17.28 -0.14
C ALA A 176 3.74 -18.24 -1.06
N TYR A 177 5.06 -18.08 -1.12
CA TYR A 177 5.94 -18.94 -1.95
C TYR A 177 6.03 -20.36 -1.42
N GLY A 178 6.13 -20.52 -0.10
CA GLY A 178 6.34 -21.79 0.57
C GLY A 178 5.08 -22.60 0.82
N LEU A 179 3.88 -22.05 0.60
CA LEU A 179 2.61 -22.73 0.92
C LEU A 179 2.52 -24.12 0.28
N ASP A 180 2.86 -24.23 -1.00
CA ASP A 180 2.85 -25.49 -1.74
C ASP A 180 4.10 -26.36 -1.51
N LYS A 181 5.11 -25.83 -0.82
CA LYS A 181 6.44 -26.42 -0.62
C LYS A 181 6.75 -26.73 0.84
N ALA A 182 5.78 -26.56 1.73
CA ALA A 182 5.93 -26.69 3.20
C ALA A 182 6.51 -28.02 3.69
N HIS A 183 6.58 -29.05 2.83
CA HIS A 183 7.18 -30.35 3.13
C HIS A 183 8.67 -30.47 2.76
N LYS A 184 9.27 -29.40 2.20
CA LYS A 184 10.69 -29.36 1.85
C LYS A 184 11.41 -28.43 2.81
N ASP A 185 12.55 -28.88 3.32
CA ASP A 185 13.45 -27.99 4.05
C ASP A 185 14.19 -27.14 3.04
N MET A 186 14.02 -25.83 3.11
CA MET A 186 14.62 -24.87 2.17
C MET A 186 15.09 -23.60 2.88
N LYS A 187 16.21 -23.08 2.43
CA LYS A 187 16.70 -21.74 2.80
C LYS A 187 16.54 -20.81 1.62
N ILE A 188 15.85 -19.71 1.81
CA ILE A 188 15.54 -18.75 0.77
C ILE A 188 16.03 -17.36 1.13
N ALA A 189 16.41 -16.59 0.12
CA ALA A 189 16.63 -15.15 0.24
C ALA A 189 15.44 -14.42 -0.41
N VAL A 190 14.81 -13.53 0.32
CA VAL A 190 13.76 -12.64 -0.19
C VAL A 190 14.35 -11.26 -0.35
N PHE A 191 14.51 -10.83 -1.59
CA PHE A 191 15.02 -9.52 -1.97
C PHE A 191 13.84 -8.64 -2.38
N ASP A 192 13.46 -7.73 -1.49
CA ASP A 192 12.31 -6.84 -1.66
C ASP A 192 12.78 -5.41 -1.93
N LEU A 193 12.68 -4.98 -3.19
CA LEU A 193 12.92 -3.60 -3.60
C LEU A 193 11.62 -2.98 -4.07
N GLY A 194 10.94 -2.33 -3.13
CA GLY A 194 9.66 -1.68 -3.33
C GLY A 194 9.77 -0.28 -3.94
N GLY A 195 8.73 0.53 -3.73
CA GLY A 195 8.71 1.94 -4.15
C GLY A 195 9.52 2.86 -3.25
N GLY A 196 9.61 2.56 -1.96
CA GLY A 196 10.22 3.44 -0.95
C GLY A 196 11.24 2.78 -0.05
N THR A 197 11.27 1.45 0.02
CA THR A 197 12.11 0.67 0.94
C THR A 197 12.79 -0.47 0.21
N PHE A 198 13.92 -0.87 0.76
CA PHE A 198 14.66 -2.08 0.39
C PHE A 198 14.82 -2.98 1.61
N ASP A 199 14.43 -4.23 1.49
CA ASP A 199 14.64 -5.27 2.49
C ASP A 199 15.25 -6.52 1.87
N ILE A 200 16.18 -7.14 2.59
CA ILE A 200 16.70 -8.48 2.31
C ILE A 200 16.49 -9.33 3.55
N SER A 201 15.81 -10.46 3.40
CA SER A 201 15.58 -11.40 4.49
C SER A 201 16.02 -12.80 4.09
N ILE A 202 16.68 -13.48 5.02
CA ILE A 202 17.08 -14.87 4.88
C ILE A 202 16.13 -15.69 5.76
N LEU A 203 15.46 -16.64 5.15
CA LEU A 203 14.45 -17.47 5.81
C LEU A 203 14.76 -18.94 5.60
N GLU A 204 14.34 -19.73 6.58
CA GLU A 204 14.29 -21.19 6.49
C GLU A 204 12.85 -21.66 6.68
N PHE A 205 12.42 -22.61 5.89
CA PHE A 205 11.14 -23.25 6.12
C PHE A 205 11.25 -24.75 5.90
N GLY A 206 10.51 -25.50 6.74
CA GLY A 206 10.44 -26.96 6.70
C GLY A 206 9.40 -27.47 7.68
N GLY A 207 8.74 -28.57 7.36
CA GLY A 207 7.74 -29.17 8.25
C GLY A 207 6.54 -28.27 8.60
N GLY A 208 6.25 -27.23 7.79
CA GLY A 208 5.21 -26.24 8.05
C GLY A 208 5.64 -25.06 8.94
N VAL A 209 6.91 -25.00 9.35
CA VAL A 209 7.48 -23.90 10.13
C VAL A 209 8.21 -22.95 9.20
N PHE A 210 7.93 -21.66 9.32
CA PHE A 210 8.62 -20.59 8.61
C PHE A 210 9.36 -19.75 9.65
N GLU A 211 10.67 -19.69 9.53
CA GLU A 211 11.54 -18.98 10.45
C GLU A 211 12.43 -17.99 9.69
N VAL A 212 12.48 -16.77 10.18
CA VAL A 212 13.39 -15.74 9.64
C VAL A 212 14.70 -15.83 10.41
N LEU A 213 15.79 -16.10 9.69
CA LEU A 213 17.13 -16.22 10.27
C LEU A 213 17.79 -14.84 10.44
N SER A 214 17.58 -13.95 9.48
CA SER A 214 18.12 -12.59 9.54
C SER A 214 17.39 -11.67 8.58
N THR A 215 17.46 -10.37 8.83
CA THR A 215 17.06 -9.32 7.89
C THR A 215 17.99 -8.13 7.96
N ASN A 216 18.05 -7.41 6.86
CA ASN A 216 18.69 -6.11 6.80
C ASN A 216 18.01 -5.27 5.70
N GLY A 217 18.22 -3.94 5.68
CA GLY A 217 17.56 -3.12 4.68
C GLY A 217 17.84 -1.63 4.82
N ASP A 218 17.13 -0.86 3.99
CA ASP A 218 17.14 0.60 4.00
C ASP A 218 15.70 1.11 3.79
N THR A 219 15.18 1.84 4.76
CA THR A 219 13.82 2.40 4.73
C THR A 219 13.69 3.62 3.81
N HIS A 220 14.78 4.06 3.18
CA HIS A 220 14.84 5.21 2.28
C HIS A 220 15.46 4.89 0.91
N LEU A 221 15.50 3.62 0.53
CA LEU A 221 15.97 3.15 -0.77
C LEU A 221 14.85 2.40 -1.50
N GLY A 222 14.38 2.93 -2.62
CA GLY A 222 13.31 2.31 -3.40
C GLY A 222 13.07 2.97 -4.74
N GLY A 223 12.02 2.56 -5.42
CA GLY A 223 11.67 3.02 -6.76
C GLY A 223 11.55 4.53 -6.94
N ASP A 224 11.10 5.25 -5.90
CA ASP A 224 11.04 6.72 -5.89
C ASP A 224 12.44 7.35 -6.01
N ASP A 225 13.48 6.70 -5.47
CA ASP A 225 14.86 7.18 -5.58
C ASP A 225 15.40 6.97 -7.00
N PHE A 226 15.02 5.85 -7.64
CA PHE A 226 15.31 5.61 -9.06
C PHE A 226 14.59 6.59 -9.96
N ASP A 227 13.36 7.00 -9.63
CA ASP A 227 12.65 8.07 -10.35
C ASP A 227 13.37 9.40 -10.16
N GLN A 228 13.85 9.69 -8.95
CA GLN A 228 14.52 10.94 -8.63
C GLN A 228 15.80 11.16 -9.43
N VAL A 229 16.58 10.11 -9.71
CA VAL A 229 17.79 10.28 -10.55
C VAL A 229 17.43 10.62 -11.99
N ILE A 230 16.31 10.12 -12.52
CA ILE A 230 15.79 10.49 -13.84
C ILE A 230 15.28 11.94 -13.82
N ILE A 231 14.52 12.33 -12.79
CA ILE A 231 14.03 13.69 -12.60
C ILE A 231 15.20 14.68 -12.57
N ASN A 232 16.21 14.41 -11.75
CA ASN A 232 17.39 15.25 -11.63
C ASN A 232 18.13 15.40 -12.96
N TRP A 233 18.26 14.33 -13.72
CA TRP A 233 18.83 14.36 -15.05
C TRP A 233 17.99 15.23 -16.01
N LEU A 234 16.67 15.07 -16.04
CA LEU A 234 15.77 15.85 -16.89
C LEU A 234 15.79 17.35 -16.55
N VAL A 235 15.81 17.68 -15.25
CA VAL A 235 15.93 19.07 -14.77
C VAL A 235 17.24 19.69 -15.24
N GLN A 236 18.35 18.95 -15.13
CA GLN A 236 19.65 19.44 -15.57
C GLN A 236 19.72 19.62 -17.09
N GLU A 237 19.17 18.67 -17.87
CA GLU A 237 19.09 18.76 -19.33
C GLU A 237 18.27 19.99 -19.76
N PHE A 238 17.11 20.22 -19.15
CA PHE A 238 16.27 21.38 -19.46
C PHE A 238 16.94 22.69 -19.07
N LYS A 239 17.63 22.72 -17.94
CA LYS A 239 18.40 23.90 -17.51
C LYS A 239 19.55 24.21 -18.46
N ASN A 240 20.20 23.19 -19.02
CA ASN A 240 21.26 23.36 -20.02
C ASN A 240 20.69 23.90 -21.35
N ASP A 241 19.52 23.41 -21.77
CA ASP A 241 18.91 23.77 -23.04
C ASP A 241 18.21 25.14 -23.00
N GLU A 242 17.49 25.45 -21.92
CA GLU A 242 16.56 26.57 -21.84
C GLU A 242 16.91 27.59 -20.74
N GLY A 243 17.89 27.31 -19.89
CA GLY A 243 18.34 28.21 -18.81
C GLY A 243 17.36 28.35 -17.64
N ALA A 244 16.30 27.52 -17.56
CA ALA A 244 15.26 27.58 -16.53
C ALA A 244 15.23 26.31 -15.66
N ASP A 245 14.76 26.45 -14.43
CA ASP A 245 14.69 25.38 -13.44
C ASP A 245 13.25 24.89 -13.27
N LEU A 246 12.99 23.64 -13.70
CA LEU A 246 11.67 23.02 -13.64
C LEU A 246 11.18 22.72 -12.22
N THR A 247 12.07 22.71 -11.22
CA THR A 247 11.69 22.41 -9.83
C THR A 247 10.89 23.55 -9.17
N GLN A 248 10.87 24.73 -9.77
CA GLN A 248 10.12 25.88 -9.26
C GLN A 248 8.62 25.82 -9.59
N ASP A 249 8.20 24.93 -10.49
CA ASP A 249 6.80 24.74 -10.86
C ASP A 249 6.29 23.37 -10.39
N PRO A 250 5.36 23.33 -9.41
CA PRO A 250 4.80 22.07 -8.91
C PRO A 250 4.13 21.20 -9.99
N MET A 251 3.52 21.82 -11.02
CA MET A 251 2.93 21.07 -12.13
C MET A 251 4.00 20.44 -13.02
N ALA A 252 5.08 21.18 -13.31
CA ALA A 252 6.22 20.62 -14.04
C ALA A 252 6.88 19.49 -13.27
N LEU A 253 7.08 19.65 -11.96
CA LEU A 253 7.67 18.64 -11.10
C LEU A 253 6.82 17.36 -11.08
N GLN A 254 5.48 17.47 -10.97
CA GLN A 254 4.58 16.32 -11.01
C GLN A 254 4.62 15.60 -12.38
N ARG A 255 4.66 16.35 -13.47
CA ARG A 255 4.79 15.78 -14.82
C ARG A 255 6.13 15.08 -15.02
N LEU A 256 7.23 15.63 -14.48
CA LEU A 256 8.53 14.97 -14.47
C LEU A 256 8.49 13.66 -13.70
N LYS A 257 7.83 13.64 -12.52
CA LYS A 257 7.70 12.43 -11.70
C LYS A 257 6.96 11.32 -12.45
N GLU A 258 5.82 11.63 -13.06
CA GLU A 258 5.06 10.65 -13.83
C GLU A 258 5.84 10.12 -15.05
N ALA A 259 6.55 11.01 -15.74
CA ALA A 259 7.36 10.63 -16.88
C ALA A 259 8.58 9.78 -16.47
N ALA A 260 9.20 10.09 -15.33
CA ALA A 260 10.33 9.33 -14.80
C ALA A 260 9.89 7.92 -14.37
N GLU A 261 8.79 7.79 -13.62
CA GLU A 261 8.21 6.49 -13.24
C GLU A 261 7.89 5.65 -14.48
N LYS A 262 7.23 6.25 -15.47
CA LYS A 262 6.90 5.58 -16.73
C LYS A 262 8.16 5.12 -17.47
N ALA A 263 9.15 6.00 -17.60
CA ALA A 263 10.42 5.68 -18.27
C ALA A 263 11.17 4.54 -17.56
N LYS A 264 11.23 4.56 -16.20
CA LYS A 264 11.81 3.48 -15.40
C LYS A 264 11.13 2.14 -15.70
N ILE A 265 9.79 2.11 -15.72
CA ILE A 265 9.01 0.90 -16.03
C ILE A 265 9.28 0.41 -17.43
N GLU A 266 9.24 1.29 -18.44
CA GLU A 266 9.49 0.93 -19.84
C GLU A 266 10.92 0.40 -20.07
N LEU A 267 11.92 1.00 -19.40
CA LEU A 267 13.31 0.57 -19.51
C LEU A 267 13.59 -0.79 -18.83
N SER A 268 12.66 -1.33 -18.07
CA SER A 268 12.76 -2.71 -17.56
C SER A 268 12.57 -3.75 -18.69
N SER A 269 11.84 -3.40 -19.74
CA SER A 269 11.61 -4.27 -20.92
C SER A 269 12.27 -3.77 -22.21
N SER A 270 12.41 -2.43 -22.36
CA SER A 270 12.96 -1.79 -23.57
C SER A 270 14.38 -1.30 -23.33
N THR A 271 15.17 -1.17 -24.40
CA THR A 271 16.55 -0.64 -24.35
C THR A 271 16.61 0.89 -24.35
N SER A 272 15.52 1.55 -24.77
CA SER A 272 15.37 3.01 -24.76
C SER A 272 13.91 3.42 -24.69
N THR A 273 13.66 4.62 -24.21
CA THR A 273 12.34 5.25 -24.17
C THR A 273 12.46 6.73 -24.49
N GLU A 274 11.41 7.30 -25.11
CA GLU A 274 11.31 8.75 -25.33
C GLU A 274 10.47 9.36 -24.23
N ILE A 275 11.03 10.38 -23.57
CA ILE A 275 10.34 11.22 -22.61
C ILE A 275 9.93 12.49 -23.34
N ASN A 276 8.63 12.68 -23.54
CA ASN A 276 8.07 13.80 -24.29
C ASN A 276 7.05 14.56 -23.42
N LEU A 277 7.42 15.75 -22.98
CA LEU A 277 6.62 16.62 -22.14
C LEU A 277 6.38 17.96 -22.85
N PRO A 278 5.34 18.03 -23.70
CA PRO A 278 5.01 19.25 -24.42
C PRO A 278 4.53 20.34 -23.43
N TYR A 279 4.91 21.58 -23.69
CA TYR A 279 4.50 22.75 -22.89
C TYR A 279 4.78 22.55 -21.40
N ILE A 280 5.99 22.08 -21.06
CA ILE A 280 6.35 21.74 -19.67
C ILE A 280 6.37 22.99 -18.79
N MET A 281 6.90 24.11 -19.32
CA MET A 281 7.04 25.38 -18.62
C MET A 281 7.21 26.53 -19.62
N PRO A 282 6.67 27.74 -19.36
CA PRO A 282 7.01 28.92 -20.13
C PRO A 282 8.36 29.51 -19.68
N VAL A 283 9.22 29.85 -20.64
CA VAL A 283 10.49 30.57 -20.39
C VAL A 283 10.47 31.88 -21.18
N GLY A 284 10.57 32.99 -20.47
CA GLY A 284 10.45 34.31 -21.08
C GLY A 284 9.09 34.55 -21.80
N GLY A 285 8.02 33.91 -21.31
CA GLY A 285 6.69 33.97 -21.92
C GLY A 285 6.47 33.05 -23.11
N VAL A 286 7.48 32.25 -23.51
CA VAL A 286 7.40 31.29 -24.62
C VAL A 286 7.25 29.88 -24.04
N PRO A 287 6.20 29.14 -24.40
CA PRO A 287 6.05 27.73 -23.97
C PRO A 287 7.20 26.86 -24.47
N LYS A 288 7.82 26.10 -23.56
CA LYS A 288 8.93 25.19 -23.87
C LYS A 288 8.51 23.74 -23.73
N HIS A 289 9.20 22.89 -24.48
CA HIS A 289 8.97 21.45 -24.50
C HIS A 289 10.22 20.74 -23.96
N LEU A 290 10.02 19.63 -23.27
CA LEU A 290 11.09 18.73 -22.89
C LEU A 290 10.94 17.42 -23.69
N VAL A 291 11.86 17.17 -24.61
CA VAL A 291 11.91 15.91 -25.38
C VAL A 291 13.30 15.33 -25.24
N LYS A 292 13.42 14.18 -24.60
CA LYS A 292 14.69 13.49 -24.39
C LYS A 292 14.53 11.98 -24.58
N THR A 293 15.50 11.36 -25.19
CA THR A 293 15.59 9.90 -25.25
C THR A 293 16.47 9.41 -24.11
N LEU A 294 15.92 8.53 -23.27
CA LEU A 294 16.65 7.88 -22.19
C LEU A 294 16.90 6.41 -22.59
N THR A 295 18.17 6.01 -22.63
CA THR A 295 18.54 4.62 -22.82
C THR A 295 18.65 3.89 -21.50
N ARG A 296 18.44 2.56 -21.49
CA ARG A 296 18.65 1.71 -20.32
C ARG A 296 20.07 1.89 -19.75
N ALA A 297 21.09 1.87 -20.61
CA ALA A 297 22.48 2.04 -20.18
C ALA A 297 22.71 3.40 -19.47
N LYS A 298 22.09 4.48 -19.97
CA LYS A 298 22.16 5.80 -19.31
C LYS A 298 21.44 5.78 -17.97
N PHE A 299 20.25 5.19 -17.89
CA PHE A 299 19.50 5.04 -16.64
C PHE A 299 20.28 4.23 -15.60
N GLU A 300 20.81 3.06 -15.98
CA GLU A 300 21.62 2.22 -15.09
C GLU A 300 22.90 2.92 -14.62
N SER A 301 23.51 3.74 -15.48
CA SER A 301 24.64 4.59 -15.09
C SER A 301 24.24 5.66 -14.07
N LEU A 302 23.09 6.32 -14.24
CA LEU A 302 22.56 7.30 -13.29
C LEU A 302 22.18 6.67 -11.94
N ALA A 303 21.66 5.44 -11.97
CA ALA A 303 21.18 4.70 -10.81
C ALA A 303 22.25 3.81 -10.16
N HIS A 304 23.49 3.82 -10.66
CA HIS A 304 24.55 2.89 -10.24
C HIS A 304 24.75 2.84 -8.72
N GLU A 305 24.82 3.99 -8.08
CA GLU A 305 25.04 4.07 -6.62
C GLU A 305 23.86 3.46 -5.85
N LEU A 306 22.61 3.68 -6.30
CA LEU A 306 21.41 3.10 -5.69
C LEU A 306 21.39 1.57 -5.82
N ILE A 307 21.78 1.06 -6.99
CA ILE A 307 21.87 -0.38 -7.23
C ILE A 307 22.95 -1.00 -6.31
N GLN A 308 24.13 -0.38 -6.23
CA GLN A 308 25.21 -0.87 -5.36
C GLN A 308 24.87 -0.77 -3.86
N ALA A 309 24.05 0.20 -3.46
CA ALA A 309 23.62 0.35 -2.07
C ALA A 309 22.81 -0.88 -1.56
N CYS A 310 22.19 -1.65 -2.46
CA CYS A 310 21.51 -2.89 -2.08
C CYS A 310 22.50 -4.00 -1.62
N LEU A 311 23.78 -3.92 -1.99
CA LEU A 311 24.73 -5.01 -1.78
C LEU A 311 25.16 -5.17 -0.32
N GLU A 312 25.43 -4.07 0.39
CA GLU A 312 25.89 -4.13 1.78
C GLU A 312 24.83 -4.75 2.72
N PRO A 313 23.52 -4.39 2.65
CA PRO A 313 22.50 -5.11 3.41
C PRO A 313 22.45 -6.61 3.09
N CYS A 314 22.64 -7.01 1.81
CA CYS A 314 22.68 -8.43 1.43
C CYS A 314 23.84 -9.17 2.11
N LYS A 315 25.05 -8.60 2.08
CA LYS A 315 26.21 -9.19 2.76
C LYS A 315 25.97 -9.32 4.26
N LYS A 316 25.40 -8.29 4.87
CA LYS A 316 25.13 -8.27 6.30
C LYS A 316 24.08 -9.31 6.69
N ALA A 317 22.98 -9.40 5.94
CA ALA A 317 21.96 -10.42 6.21
C ALA A 317 22.52 -11.85 6.11
N MET A 318 23.35 -12.14 5.09
CA MET A 318 24.00 -13.44 4.94
C MET A 318 24.96 -13.73 6.12
N SER A 319 25.74 -12.74 6.53
CA SER A 319 26.65 -12.86 7.68
C SER A 319 25.89 -13.09 8.99
N ASP A 320 24.82 -12.34 9.22
CA ASP A 320 24.01 -12.45 10.45
C ASP A 320 23.28 -13.81 10.52
N ALA A 321 22.89 -14.37 9.37
CA ALA A 321 22.34 -15.73 9.26
C ALA A 321 23.40 -16.83 9.42
N GLY A 322 24.70 -16.50 9.39
CA GLY A 322 25.79 -17.46 9.43
C GLY A 322 25.86 -18.38 8.21
N LEU A 323 25.34 -17.93 7.05
CA LEU A 323 25.22 -18.70 5.81
C LEU A 323 26.14 -18.15 4.71
N ASN A 324 26.52 -19.04 3.79
CA ASN A 324 27.18 -18.68 2.53
C ASN A 324 26.16 -18.68 1.40
N ASN A 325 26.47 -18.02 0.28
CA ASN A 325 25.59 -17.94 -0.87
C ASN A 325 25.19 -19.32 -1.44
N ALA A 326 26.07 -20.33 -1.28
CA ALA A 326 25.78 -21.71 -1.69
C ALA A 326 24.67 -22.39 -0.87
N ASP A 327 24.48 -21.95 0.39
CA ASP A 327 23.47 -22.51 1.30
C ASP A 327 22.05 -22.03 0.99
N ILE A 328 21.90 -20.98 0.16
CA ILE A 328 20.59 -20.49 -0.27
C ILE A 328 20.06 -21.36 -1.40
N ASP A 329 18.89 -21.95 -1.25
CA ASP A 329 18.24 -22.77 -2.27
C ASP A 329 17.63 -21.92 -3.38
N GLU A 330 16.90 -20.87 -3.01
CA GLU A 330 16.18 -20.00 -3.93
C GLU A 330 16.29 -18.52 -3.53
N VAL A 331 16.26 -17.64 -4.54
CA VAL A 331 16.17 -16.19 -4.35
C VAL A 331 14.86 -15.69 -4.93
N ILE A 332 14.06 -15.02 -4.10
CA ILE A 332 12.73 -14.51 -4.47
C ILE A 332 12.82 -12.99 -4.59
N LEU A 333 12.35 -12.46 -5.73
CA LEU A 333 12.24 -11.03 -5.95
C LEU A 333 10.84 -10.54 -5.60
N VAL A 334 10.79 -9.49 -4.81
CA VAL A 334 9.59 -8.80 -4.36
C VAL A 334 9.73 -7.30 -4.66
N GLY A 335 8.60 -6.60 -4.78
CA GLY A 335 8.57 -5.18 -5.10
C GLY A 335 8.80 -4.87 -6.58
N GLY A 336 8.12 -3.84 -7.08
CA GLY A 336 8.13 -3.49 -8.50
C GLY A 336 9.50 -3.10 -9.04
N SER A 337 10.37 -2.50 -8.20
CA SER A 337 11.71 -2.05 -8.58
C SER A 337 12.72 -3.19 -8.74
N SER A 338 12.43 -4.38 -8.20
CA SER A 338 13.21 -5.59 -8.44
C SER A 338 13.17 -6.07 -9.91
N ARG A 339 12.27 -5.50 -10.72
CA ARG A 339 12.18 -5.76 -12.16
C ARG A 339 13.27 -5.07 -12.99
N ILE A 340 14.00 -4.11 -12.41
CA ILE A 340 15.10 -3.40 -13.10
C ILE A 340 16.20 -4.40 -13.45
N PRO A 341 16.59 -4.51 -14.75
CA PRO A 341 17.54 -5.55 -15.18
C PRO A 341 18.88 -5.53 -14.46
N ALA A 342 19.42 -4.35 -14.17
CA ALA A 342 20.68 -4.23 -13.43
C ALA A 342 20.54 -4.69 -11.96
N VAL A 343 19.36 -4.54 -11.35
CA VAL A 343 19.08 -5.09 -10.01
C VAL A 343 19.02 -6.61 -10.06
N GLN A 344 18.33 -7.19 -11.04
CA GLN A 344 18.28 -8.65 -11.21
C GLN A 344 19.68 -9.24 -11.42
N LYS A 345 20.49 -8.55 -12.24
CA LYS A 345 21.88 -8.96 -12.46
C LYS A 345 22.71 -8.87 -11.18
N LEU A 346 22.58 -7.80 -10.39
CA LEU A 346 23.27 -7.68 -9.09
C LEU A 346 22.93 -8.87 -8.19
N VAL A 347 21.65 -9.23 -8.10
CA VAL A 347 21.16 -10.35 -7.27
C VAL A 347 21.73 -11.68 -7.77
N GLU A 348 21.68 -11.92 -9.07
CA GLU A 348 22.25 -13.13 -9.70
C GLU A 348 23.76 -13.24 -9.48
N ASP A 349 24.48 -12.14 -9.69
CA ASP A 349 25.95 -12.08 -9.49
C ASP A 349 26.32 -12.30 -8.00
N PHE A 350 25.53 -11.77 -7.07
CA PHE A 350 25.78 -11.91 -5.64
C PHE A 350 25.49 -13.32 -5.11
N PHE A 351 24.30 -13.86 -5.40
CA PHE A 351 23.91 -15.19 -4.90
C PHE A 351 24.44 -16.34 -5.76
N GLY A 352 24.98 -16.07 -6.95
CA GLY A 352 25.48 -17.09 -7.88
C GLY A 352 24.37 -17.93 -8.53
N LYS A 353 23.13 -17.48 -8.47
CA LYS A 353 21.96 -18.15 -9.08
C LYS A 353 20.91 -17.14 -9.52
N ALA A 354 20.20 -17.47 -10.60
CA ALA A 354 19.12 -16.65 -11.12
C ALA A 354 17.95 -16.60 -10.12
N PRO A 355 17.33 -15.41 -9.92
CA PRO A 355 16.14 -15.31 -9.09
C PRO A 355 14.99 -16.17 -9.62
N SER A 356 14.18 -16.70 -8.68
CA SER A 356 12.98 -17.49 -9.01
C SER A 356 11.95 -16.65 -9.72
N LYS A 357 11.35 -17.20 -10.77
CA LYS A 357 10.24 -16.59 -11.53
C LYS A 357 8.87 -17.06 -11.07
N GLY A 358 8.82 -17.85 -9.98
CA GLY A 358 7.60 -18.52 -9.50
C GLY A 358 6.57 -17.62 -8.84
N VAL A 359 6.86 -16.34 -8.58
CA VAL A 359 5.95 -15.40 -7.91
C VAL A 359 5.84 -14.08 -8.67
N ASN A 360 4.68 -13.44 -8.53
CA ASN A 360 4.51 -12.08 -9.04
C ASN A 360 4.92 -11.08 -7.96
N PRO A 361 5.98 -10.27 -8.18
CA PRO A 361 6.53 -9.35 -7.16
C PRO A 361 5.54 -8.32 -6.62
N ASP A 362 4.49 -7.97 -7.40
CA ASP A 362 3.51 -6.94 -7.02
C ASP A 362 2.34 -7.49 -6.20
N LYS A 363 2.23 -8.81 -6.03
CA LYS A 363 1.05 -9.47 -5.44
C LYS A 363 1.40 -10.45 -4.32
N VAL A 364 2.61 -10.99 -4.33
CA VAL A 364 3.02 -12.06 -3.44
C VAL A 364 2.88 -11.70 -1.96
N VAL A 365 3.11 -10.44 -1.62
CA VAL A 365 3.00 -9.92 -0.24
C VAL A 365 1.55 -9.94 0.24
N ALA A 366 0.60 -9.43 -0.54
CA ALA A 366 -0.83 -9.47 -0.20
C ALA A 366 -1.36 -10.91 -0.13
N ILE A 367 -0.89 -11.80 -1.03
CA ILE A 367 -1.18 -13.23 -0.99
C ILE A 367 -0.73 -13.81 0.35
N GLY A 368 0.52 -13.59 0.77
CA GLY A 368 1.04 -14.09 2.03
C GLY A 368 0.30 -13.53 3.26
N ALA A 369 -0.07 -12.25 3.22
CA ALA A 369 -0.90 -11.64 4.25
C ALA A 369 -2.28 -12.31 4.37
N SER A 370 -2.91 -12.68 3.24
CA SER A 370 -4.20 -13.40 3.25
C SER A 370 -4.05 -14.84 3.77
N VAL A 371 -2.95 -15.51 3.43
CA VAL A 371 -2.60 -16.84 3.99
C VAL A 371 -2.43 -16.75 5.51
N GLN A 372 -1.75 -15.70 6.01
CA GLN A 372 -1.64 -15.47 7.45
C GLN A 372 -3.02 -15.23 8.09
N GLY A 373 -3.93 -14.54 7.42
CA GLY A 373 -5.33 -14.42 7.85
C GLY A 373 -6.03 -15.76 7.97
N ALA A 374 -5.84 -16.65 7.01
CA ALA A 374 -6.38 -18.02 7.01
C ALA A 374 -5.77 -18.92 8.11
N VAL A 375 -4.49 -18.71 8.45
CA VAL A 375 -3.86 -19.38 9.61
C VAL A 375 -4.49 -18.90 10.92
N LEU A 376 -4.78 -17.61 11.05
CA LEU A 376 -5.42 -17.05 12.26
C LEU A 376 -6.88 -17.48 12.45
N THR A 377 -7.56 -17.91 11.38
CA THR A 377 -8.94 -18.45 11.42
C THR A 377 -9.01 -19.98 11.41
N ASP A 378 -7.88 -20.69 11.54
CA ASP A 378 -7.78 -22.15 11.44
C ASP A 378 -8.25 -22.73 10.08
N GLU A 379 -8.41 -21.90 9.05
CA GLU A 379 -8.67 -22.37 7.68
C GLU A 379 -7.45 -23.10 7.11
N ILE A 380 -6.23 -22.66 7.47
CA ILE A 380 -4.97 -23.36 7.20
C ILE A 380 -4.40 -23.87 8.53
N LYS A 381 -4.07 -25.16 8.60
CA LYS A 381 -3.51 -25.82 9.78
C LYS A 381 -2.09 -26.29 9.53
N GLY A 382 -1.30 -26.37 10.59
CA GLY A 382 0.07 -26.89 10.53
C GLY A 382 1.10 -25.92 9.92
N VAL A 383 0.74 -24.65 9.79
CA VAL A 383 1.66 -23.59 9.42
C VAL A 383 1.90 -22.69 10.63
N VAL A 384 3.16 -22.49 10.97
CA VAL A 384 3.59 -21.62 12.07
C VAL A 384 4.60 -20.62 11.51
N LEU A 385 4.35 -19.34 11.79
CA LEU A 385 5.20 -18.24 11.37
C LEU A 385 5.91 -17.62 12.57
N PHE A 386 7.22 -17.72 12.60
CA PHE A 386 8.08 -16.98 13.51
C PHE A 386 8.70 -15.78 12.78
N ASP A 387 8.35 -14.61 13.27
CA ASP A 387 8.94 -13.35 12.83
C ASP A 387 10.05 -12.93 13.81
N PHE A 388 10.70 -11.79 13.60
CA PHE A 388 11.83 -11.36 14.41
C PHE A 388 11.88 -9.83 14.53
N THR A 389 12.68 -9.32 15.49
CA THR A 389 12.99 -7.90 15.59
C THR A 389 14.25 -7.56 14.78
N PRO A 390 14.19 -6.59 13.84
CA PRO A 390 15.31 -6.30 12.95
C PRO A 390 16.47 -5.56 13.64
N LEU A 391 16.18 -4.89 14.76
CA LEU A 391 17.13 -4.06 15.49
C LEU A 391 17.19 -4.44 16.96
N SER A 392 18.37 -4.30 17.57
CA SER A 392 18.56 -4.45 19.01
C SER A 392 17.76 -3.40 19.78
N MET A 393 17.24 -3.80 20.93
CA MET A 393 16.51 -2.93 21.85
C MET A 393 17.17 -2.98 23.23
N GLY A 394 17.23 -1.83 23.89
CA GLY A 394 17.87 -1.71 25.18
C GLY A 394 17.53 -0.41 25.90
N ILE A 395 18.28 -0.13 26.96
CA ILE A 395 18.14 1.10 27.73
C ILE A 395 19.45 1.88 27.81
N GLU A 396 19.33 3.19 28.03
CA GLU A 396 20.46 4.02 28.40
C GLU A 396 20.90 3.69 29.83
N THR A 397 22.19 3.48 30.00
CA THR A 397 22.84 3.23 31.27
C THR A 397 23.89 4.29 31.58
N LEU A 398 24.52 4.20 32.75
CA LEU A 398 25.51 5.16 33.23
C LEU A 398 26.56 5.47 32.15
N GLY A 399 26.83 6.76 31.92
CA GLY A 399 27.78 7.23 30.91
C GLY A 399 27.18 7.37 29.49
N GLY A 400 25.85 7.31 29.34
CA GLY A 400 25.20 7.44 28.03
C GLY A 400 25.41 6.24 27.11
N VAL A 401 25.62 5.06 27.67
CA VAL A 401 25.84 3.81 26.94
C VAL A 401 24.51 3.11 26.73
N MET A 402 24.29 2.54 25.56
CA MET A 402 23.18 1.63 25.30
C MET A 402 23.52 0.22 25.78
N THR A 403 22.77 -0.27 26.76
CA THR A 403 22.80 -1.67 27.20
C THR A 403 21.68 -2.43 26.52
N LYS A 404 22.01 -3.39 25.67
CA LYS A 404 21.05 -4.21 24.92
C LYS A 404 20.42 -5.23 25.85
N LEU A 405 19.08 -5.37 25.79
CA LEU A 405 18.32 -6.44 26.42
C LEU A 405 17.84 -7.47 25.39
N ILE A 406 17.45 -6.99 24.22
CA ILE A 406 17.05 -7.84 23.09
C ILE A 406 17.98 -7.53 21.93
N ASP A 407 18.63 -8.56 21.41
CA ASP A 407 19.51 -8.45 20.26
C ASP A 407 18.73 -8.38 18.95
N ALA A 408 19.33 -7.77 17.93
CA ALA A 408 18.79 -7.84 16.56
C ALA A 408 18.60 -9.30 16.14
N ASN A 409 17.63 -9.53 15.26
CA ASN A 409 17.26 -10.85 14.76
C ASN A 409 16.78 -11.83 15.86
N THR A 410 16.26 -11.31 16.98
CA THR A 410 15.61 -12.14 17.99
C THR A 410 14.19 -12.50 17.51
N THR A 411 13.87 -13.79 17.48
CA THR A 411 12.54 -14.32 17.14
C THR A 411 11.46 -13.74 18.07
N ILE A 412 10.34 -13.31 17.53
CA ILE A 412 9.22 -12.76 18.28
C ILE A 412 7.97 -13.69 18.19
N PRO A 413 7.14 -13.74 19.25
CA PRO A 413 7.17 -12.91 20.47
C PRO A 413 8.35 -13.26 21.39
N ALA A 414 8.92 -12.22 22.04
CA ALA A 414 10.06 -12.39 22.91
C ALA A 414 9.91 -11.60 24.21
N ARG A 415 10.38 -12.17 25.32
CA ARG A 415 10.40 -11.48 26.61
C ARG A 415 11.75 -11.69 27.29
N LYS A 416 12.41 -10.58 27.66
CA LYS A 416 13.68 -10.58 28.41
C LYS A 416 13.64 -9.59 29.56
N SER A 417 14.28 -9.96 30.67
CA SER A 417 14.36 -9.14 31.87
C SER A 417 15.79 -9.11 32.37
N GLU A 418 16.26 -7.91 32.73
CA GLU A 418 17.56 -7.72 33.37
C GLU A 418 17.42 -6.82 34.61
N THR A 419 18.32 -7.01 35.58
CA THR A 419 18.32 -6.26 36.83
C THR A 419 19.40 -5.19 36.80
N PHE A 420 18.98 -3.94 36.94
CA PHE A 420 19.82 -2.76 37.02
C PHE A 420 19.81 -2.19 38.44
N SER A 421 20.60 -1.14 38.69
CA SER A 421 20.67 -0.49 39.98
C SER A 421 20.78 1.02 39.85
N THR A 422 20.70 1.74 40.99
CA THR A 422 20.86 3.19 41.05
C THR A 422 22.32 3.62 40.85
N ALA A 423 22.52 4.76 40.20
CA ALA A 423 23.82 5.35 39.91
C ALA A 423 24.34 6.29 41.02
N ALA A 424 23.43 6.75 41.92
CA ALA A 424 23.74 7.65 43.01
C ALA A 424 23.19 7.14 44.34
N ASP A 425 23.78 7.59 45.46
CA ASP A 425 23.31 7.29 46.81
C ASP A 425 21.96 8.00 47.07
N ASN A 426 21.06 7.30 47.77
CA ASN A 426 19.72 7.80 48.12
C ASN A 426 18.86 8.24 46.91
N GLN A 427 19.10 7.71 45.76
CA GLN A 427 18.33 7.96 44.54
C GLN A 427 16.92 7.36 44.68
N SER A 428 15.90 8.21 44.73
CA SER A 428 14.51 7.83 44.94
C SER A 428 13.73 7.56 43.65
N GLU A 429 14.35 7.83 42.51
CA GLU A 429 13.77 7.70 41.19
C GLU A 429 14.82 7.31 40.16
N VAL A 430 14.45 6.47 39.16
CA VAL A 430 15.26 6.16 38.02
C VAL A 430 14.48 6.44 36.74
N THR A 431 15.13 7.05 35.75
CA THR A 431 14.60 7.24 34.41
C THR A 431 15.00 6.06 33.55
N ILE A 432 14.03 5.40 32.96
CA ILE A 432 14.24 4.35 31.97
C ILE A 432 14.10 4.98 30.58
N HIS A 433 15.21 5.15 29.87
CA HIS A 433 15.24 5.63 28.49
C HIS A 433 15.39 4.44 27.56
N VAL A 434 14.34 4.15 26.78
CA VAL A 434 14.27 2.99 25.89
C VAL A 434 14.81 3.37 24.52
N LEU A 435 15.67 2.53 23.99
CA LEU A 435 16.43 2.78 22.76
C LEU A 435 16.32 1.60 21.79
N GLN A 436 16.41 1.91 20.50
CA GLN A 436 16.48 0.93 19.41
C GLN A 436 17.63 1.28 18.47
N GLY A 437 18.48 0.30 18.16
CA GLY A 437 19.61 0.45 17.24
C GLY A 437 20.82 -0.35 17.65
N GLU A 438 21.91 -0.20 16.88
CA GLU A 438 23.13 -1.01 17.02
C GLU A 438 24.34 -0.22 17.56
N ARG A 439 24.16 1.08 17.81
CA ARG A 439 25.29 1.94 18.23
C ARG A 439 25.55 1.79 19.73
N PRO A 440 26.84 1.82 20.16
CA PRO A 440 27.18 1.69 21.59
C PRO A 440 26.67 2.87 22.44
N MET A 441 26.57 4.08 21.86
CA MET A 441 26.17 5.27 22.61
C MET A 441 24.67 5.55 22.44
N ALA A 442 23.99 5.85 23.56
CA ALA A 442 22.55 6.09 23.58
C ALA A 442 22.10 7.18 22.61
N ALA A 443 22.84 8.31 22.56
CA ALA A 443 22.53 9.44 21.67
C ALA A 443 22.61 9.12 20.16
N GLN A 444 23.19 7.98 19.79
CA GLN A 444 23.34 7.56 18.41
C GLN A 444 22.27 6.54 17.99
N ASN A 445 21.38 6.16 18.89
CA ASN A 445 20.29 5.23 18.66
C ASN A 445 18.94 5.97 18.65
N LYS A 446 17.92 5.32 18.09
CA LYS A 446 16.56 5.86 18.08
C LYS A 446 15.97 5.76 19.48
N SER A 447 15.54 6.90 20.06
CA SER A 447 14.75 6.92 21.28
C SER A 447 13.34 6.43 20.98
N LEU A 448 12.90 5.39 21.68
CA LEU A 448 11.53 4.89 21.62
C LEU A 448 10.63 5.53 22.67
N GLY A 449 11.20 6.05 23.75
CA GLY A 449 10.48 6.72 24.83
C GLY A 449 11.24 6.67 26.14
N GLN A 450 10.71 7.38 27.13
CA GLN A 450 11.29 7.35 28.48
C GLN A 450 10.17 7.44 29.53
N PHE A 451 10.41 6.83 30.68
CA PHE A 451 9.51 6.90 31.83
C PHE A 451 10.28 6.80 33.13
N ASN A 452 9.67 7.28 34.21
CA ASN A 452 10.30 7.32 35.51
C ASN A 452 9.68 6.28 36.47
N LEU A 453 10.53 5.49 37.12
CA LEU A 453 10.16 4.67 38.26
C LEU A 453 10.55 5.43 39.53
N SER A 454 9.55 5.93 40.29
CA SER A 454 9.73 6.69 41.50
C SER A 454 9.37 5.88 42.76
N GLY A 455 9.84 6.37 43.94
CA GLY A 455 9.58 5.78 45.23
C GLY A 455 10.44 4.57 45.56
N ILE A 456 11.65 4.55 45.01
CA ILE A 456 12.72 3.64 45.41
C ILE A 456 13.15 3.98 46.83
N ALA A 457 13.32 2.96 47.67
CA ALA A 457 13.77 3.16 49.05
C ALA A 457 15.19 3.75 49.08
N PRO A 458 15.46 4.77 49.94
CA PRO A 458 16.80 5.33 50.05
C PRO A 458 17.84 4.25 50.43
N ALA A 459 18.86 4.13 49.59
CA ALA A 459 19.95 3.17 49.79
C ALA A 459 21.23 3.68 49.10
N ARG A 460 22.36 3.05 49.39
CA ARG A 460 23.60 3.33 48.67
C ARG A 460 23.46 2.93 47.20
N ARG A 461 24.17 3.64 46.29
CA ARG A 461 24.26 3.28 44.88
C ARG A 461 24.61 1.80 44.73
N GLY A 462 24.01 1.13 43.76
CA GLY A 462 24.25 -0.27 43.47
C GLY A 462 23.47 -1.25 44.34
N VAL A 463 22.74 -0.79 45.40
CA VAL A 463 21.98 -1.66 46.31
C VAL A 463 20.53 -1.91 45.80
N PRO A 464 19.77 -0.89 45.34
CA PRO A 464 18.44 -1.12 44.79
C PRO A 464 18.48 -2.05 43.57
N GLN A 465 17.51 -2.95 43.49
CA GLN A 465 17.39 -3.88 42.35
C GLN A 465 16.18 -3.53 41.51
N ILE A 466 16.43 -2.93 40.36
CA ILE A 466 15.40 -2.51 39.39
C ILE A 466 15.38 -3.52 38.26
N GLU A 467 14.34 -4.34 38.20
CA GLU A 467 14.12 -5.28 37.11
C GLU A 467 13.45 -4.57 35.94
N VAL A 468 14.14 -4.49 34.81
CA VAL A 468 13.61 -3.96 33.55
C VAL A 468 13.25 -5.12 32.65
N THR A 469 12.01 -5.18 32.21
CA THR A 469 11.47 -6.22 31.34
C THR A 469 11.05 -5.62 30.01
N PHE A 470 11.57 -6.21 28.94
CA PHE A 470 11.15 -5.97 27.57
C PHE A 470 10.26 -7.12 27.11
N ASP A 471 9.08 -6.82 26.61
CA ASP A 471 8.06 -7.77 26.15
C ASP A 471 7.60 -7.34 24.76
N ILE A 472 8.01 -8.09 23.74
CA ILE A 472 7.67 -7.84 22.32
C ILE A 472 6.59 -8.83 21.92
N ASP A 473 5.45 -8.31 21.45
CA ASP A 473 4.36 -9.14 20.97
C ASP A 473 4.61 -9.71 19.56
N ALA A 474 3.71 -10.55 19.07
CA ALA A 474 3.81 -11.14 17.74
C ALA A 474 3.72 -10.11 16.59
N ASN A 475 3.33 -8.87 16.86
CA ASN A 475 3.30 -7.77 15.89
C ASN A 475 4.60 -6.95 15.90
N GLY A 476 5.56 -7.31 16.76
CA GLY A 476 6.79 -6.55 16.96
C GLY A 476 6.61 -5.30 17.84
N ILE A 477 5.50 -5.17 18.56
CA ILE A 477 5.22 -4.02 19.42
C ILE A 477 5.79 -4.26 20.82
N LEU A 478 6.62 -3.32 21.26
CA LEU A 478 7.36 -3.40 22.50
C LEU A 478 6.58 -2.80 23.68
N LYS A 479 6.55 -3.53 24.79
CA LYS A 479 6.17 -3.03 26.12
C LYS A 479 7.37 -3.12 27.04
N VAL A 480 7.70 -2.04 27.72
CA VAL A 480 8.78 -2.01 28.72
C VAL A 480 8.21 -1.73 30.09
N SER A 481 8.59 -2.54 31.07
CA SER A 481 8.27 -2.30 32.47
C SER A 481 9.54 -2.27 33.32
N ALA A 482 9.50 -1.45 34.39
CA ALA A 482 10.54 -1.40 35.40
C ALA A 482 9.90 -1.62 36.79
N LYS A 483 10.51 -2.51 37.58
CA LYS A 483 10.02 -2.89 38.90
C LYS A 483 11.13 -2.83 39.93
N ASP A 484 10.92 -2.08 41.01
CA ASP A 484 11.79 -2.18 42.20
C ASP A 484 11.46 -3.44 42.99
N LYS A 485 12.40 -4.38 43.07
CA LYS A 485 12.21 -5.67 43.74
C LYS A 485 12.02 -5.52 45.25
N ALA A 486 12.53 -4.45 45.86
CA ALA A 486 12.43 -4.24 47.31
C ALA A 486 11.05 -3.67 47.70
N THR A 487 10.54 -2.68 47.00
CA THR A 487 9.24 -2.02 47.32
C THR A 487 8.08 -2.65 46.57
N GLY A 488 8.34 -3.41 45.53
CA GLY A 488 7.32 -3.98 44.63
C GLY A 488 6.67 -2.93 43.72
N LYS A 489 7.12 -1.68 43.75
CA LYS A 489 6.63 -0.64 42.83
C LYS A 489 7.01 -0.93 41.43
N GLU A 490 6.05 -0.79 40.54
CA GLU A 490 6.23 -1.04 39.11
C GLU A 490 5.68 0.10 38.28
N GLN A 491 6.37 0.43 37.20
CA GLN A 491 5.92 1.36 36.19
C GLN A 491 6.17 0.72 34.83
N ALA A 492 5.27 0.91 33.91
CA ALA A 492 5.41 0.38 32.57
C ALA A 492 5.05 1.46 31.53
N ILE A 493 5.75 1.42 30.43
CA ILE A 493 5.39 2.13 29.22
C ILE A 493 5.12 1.07 28.14
N ARG A 494 3.98 1.19 27.49
CA ARG A 494 3.85 0.63 26.15
C ARG A 494 4.54 1.62 25.25
N ILE A 495 5.49 1.16 24.45
CA ILE A 495 6.06 2.02 23.43
C ILE A 495 4.95 2.22 22.40
N GLU A 496 4.07 3.13 22.71
CA GLU A 496 3.22 3.74 21.73
C GLU A 496 4.15 4.67 21.00
N ALA A 497 4.35 4.40 19.71
CA ALA A 497 5.19 5.24 18.88
C ALA A 497 4.86 6.71 19.18
N SER A 498 5.84 7.57 19.04
CA SER A 498 5.62 9.03 19.06
C SER A 498 4.78 9.47 17.83
N SER A 499 3.74 8.69 17.51
CA SER A 499 2.73 9.03 16.49
C SER A 499 1.99 10.31 16.88
N GLY A 500 2.05 10.66 18.17
CA GLY A 500 1.40 11.83 18.73
C GLY A 500 -0.11 11.78 18.75
N LEU A 501 -0.69 10.59 18.52
CA LEU A 501 -2.14 10.41 18.56
C LEU A 501 -2.57 9.83 19.91
N SER A 502 -3.50 10.50 20.58
CA SER A 502 -4.22 9.96 21.74
C SER A 502 -5.33 9.00 21.29
N LYS A 503 -5.84 8.18 22.23
CA LYS A 503 -6.99 7.31 21.92
C LYS A 503 -8.22 8.11 21.49
N GLU A 504 -8.43 9.27 22.10
CA GLU A 504 -9.52 10.20 21.78
C GLU A 504 -9.37 10.77 20.36
N GLU A 505 -8.14 11.05 19.92
CA GLU A 505 -7.86 11.50 18.55
C GLU A 505 -8.08 10.38 17.54
N ILE A 506 -7.68 9.15 17.84
CA ILE A 506 -7.95 7.98 16.99
C ILE A 506 -9.46 7.75 16.85
N GLU A 507 -10.24 7.82 17.95
CA GLU A 507 -11.70 7.67 17.90
C GLU A 507 -12.37 8.81 17.12
N LYS A 508 -11.88 10.03 17.26
CA LYS A 508 -12.34 11.17 16.45
C LYS A 508 -12.05 10.97 14.98
N MET A 509 -10.86 10.50 14.64
CA MET A 509 -10.47 10.20 13.25
C MET A 509 -11.29 9.06 12.66
N LYS A 510 -11.64 8.03 13.43
CA LYS A 510 -12.58 6.97 13.01
C LYS A 510 -13.95 7.54 12.68
N ALA A 511 -14.52 8.34 13.58
CA ALA A 511 -15.83 8.95 13.37
C ALA A 511 -15.85 9.88 12.13
N GLU A 512 -14.78 10.63 11.91
CA GLU A 512 -14.62 11.44 10.70
C GLU A 512 -14.45 10.59 9.43
N ALA A 513 -13.79 9.45 9.52
CA ALA A 513 -13.64 8.50 8.43
C ALA A 513 -14.98 7.85 8.06
N GLU A 514 -15.80 7.46 9.05
CA GLU A 514 -17.15 6.93 8.84
C GLU A 514 -18.10 7.98 8.25
N ALA A 515 -18.05 9.21 8.72
CA ALA A 515 -18.86 10.30 8.19
C ALA A 515 -18.57 10.59 6.69
N ASN A 516 -17.32 10.45 6.28
CA ASN A 516 -16.95 10.59 4.86
C ASN A 516 -17.35 9.37 4.02
N ALA A 517 -17.43 8.17 4.59
CA ALA A 517 -17.84 6.96 3.88
C ALA A 517 -19.27 7.07 3.30
N GLU A 518 -20.20 7.75 4.00
CA GLU A 518 -21.54 8.03 3.48
C GLU A 518 -21.52 9.04 2.31
N ALA A 519 -20.66 10.05 2.37
CA ALA A 519 -20.48 11.01 1.28
C ALA A 519 -19.88 10.34 0.04
N ASP A 520 -18.86 9.51 0.23
CA ASP A 520 -18.23 8.71 -0.82
C ASP A 520 -19.20 7.70 -1.46
N LYS A 521 -20.10 7.12 -0.66
CA LYS A 521 -21.15 6.23 -1.16
C LYS A 521 -22.16 6.97 -2.05
N LYS A 522 -22.60 8.15 -1.63
CA LYS A 522 -23.52 8.98 -2.43
C LYS A 522 -22.89 9.45 -3.75
N GLU A 523 -21.61 9.82 -3.71
CA GLU A 523 -20.90 10.25 -4.92
C GLU A 523 -20.69 9.06 -5.88
N ARG A 524 -20.41 7.86 -5.36
CA ARG A 524 -20.35 6.65 -6.18
C ARG A 524 -21.70 6.33 -6.83
N GLU A 525 -22.79 6.36 -6.06
CA GLU A 525 -24.15 6.16 -6.60
C GLU A 525 -24.47 7.17 -7.71
N LYS A 526 -23.98 8.40 -7.58
CA LYS A 526 -24.07 9.43 -8.62
C LYS A 526 -23.27 9.05 -9.87
N ILE A 527 -22.02 8.62 -9.70
CA ILE A 527 -21.14 8.20 -10.81
C ILE A 527 -21.70 6.97 -11.51
N ASP A 528 -22.18 5.98 -10.77
CA ASP A 528 -22.77 4.76 -11.32
C ASP A 528 -24.01 5.09 -12.16
N LYS A 529 -24.88 6.01 -11.70
CA LYS A 529 -26.02 6.50 -12.45
C LYS A 529 -25.63 7.27 -13.71
N LEU A 530 -24.61 8.11 -13.65
CA LEU A 530 -24.10 8.82 -14.83
C LEU A 530 -23.54 7.83 -15.86
N ASN A 531 -22.77 6.83 -15.43
CA ASN A 531 -22.25 5.78 -16.32
C ASN A 531 -23.37 4.92 -16.93
N GLN A 532 -24.40 4.62 -16.16
CA GLN A 532 -25.58 3.91 -16.66
C GLN A 532 -26.33 4.75 -17.71
N ALA A 533 -26.48 6.05 -17.46
CA ALA A 533 -27.11 6.97 -18.42
C ALA A 533 -26.31 7.06 -19.73
N ASP A 534 -24.96 7.12 -19.63
CA ASP A 534 -24.06 7.11 -20.79
C ASP A 534 -24.21 5.84 -21.62
N SER A 535 -24.30 4.69 -20.96
CA SER A 535 -24.53 3.39 -21.61
C SER A 535 -25.88 3.35 -22.33
N VAL A 536 -26.93 3.85 -21.70
CA VAL A 536 -28.26 3.93 -22.30
C VAL A 536 -28.30 4.90 -23.47
N ILE A 537 -27.64 6.06 -23.37
CA ILE A 537 -27.50 7.02 -24.49
C ILE A 537 -26.85 6.33 -25.68
N PHE A 538 -25.70 5.68 -25.48
CA PHE A 538 -24.93 5.00 -26.51
C PHE A 538 -25.74 3.87 -27.17
N GLN A 539 -26.41 3.02 -26.36
CA GLN A 539 -27.24 1.92 -26.87
C GLN A 539 -28.43 2.44 -27.67
N THR A 540 -29.10 3.49 -27.16
CA THR A 540 -30.24 4.09 -27.84
C THR A 540 -29.84 4.72 -29.17
N GLU A 541 -28.72 5.43 -29.23
CA GLU A 541 -28.21 5.98 -30.48
C GLU A 541 -27.89 4.91 -31.53
N ASN A 542 -27.27 3.80 -31.09
CA ASN A 542 -26.93 2.70 -31.97
C ASN A 542 -28.21 1.98 -32.48
N GLN A 543 -29.16 1.73 -31.60
CA GLN A 543 -30.46 1.13 -31.97
C GLN A 543 -31.25 2.02 -32.95
N LEU A 544 -31.25 3.33 -32.73
CA LEU A 544 -31.87 4.27 -33.66
C LEU A 544 -31.16 4.31 -35.03
N LYS A 545 -29.87 4.12 -35.07
CA LYS A 545 -29.09 3.99 -36.33
C LYS A 545 -29.34 2.67 -37.04
N GLU A 546 -29.39 1.56 -36.31
CA GLU A 546 -29.62 0.21 -36.87
C GLU A 546 -31.07 0.00 -37.35
N LEU A 547 -32.02 0.50 -36.59
CA LEU A 547 -33.42 0.43 -36.94
C LEU A 547 -33.78 1.42 -38.05
N GLY A 548 -33.07 2.52 -38.20
CA GLY A 548 -33.14 3.48 -39.28
C GLY A 548 -34.52 3.73 -39.83
N ASP A 549 -34.72 3.37 -41.12
CA ASP A 549 -35.97 3.53 -41.84
C ASP A 549 -37.03 2.44 -41.53
N LYS A 550 -36.68 1.46 -40.69
CA LYS A 550 -37.61 0.39 -40.28
C LYS A 550 -38.55 0.81 -39.16
N LEU A 551 -38.21 1.90 -38.45
CA LEU A 551 -39.07 2.44 -37.41
C LEU A 551 -39.99 3.55 -37.95
N PRO A 552 -41.31 3.45 -37.78
CA PRO A 552 -42.23 4.52 -38.17
C PRO A 552 -41.87 5.86 -37.49
N ALA A 553 -42.03 6.96 -38.22
CA ALA A 553 -41.60 8.27 -37.75
C ALA A 553 -42.31 8.72 -36.45
N ASP A 554 -43.55 8.31 -36.25
CA ASP A 554 -44.36 8.55 -35.04
C ASP A 554 -43.88 7.78 -33.82
N LYS A 555 -43.08 6.71 -33.99
CA LYS A 555 -42.45 5.92 -32.91
C LYS A 555 -41.01 6.34 -32.67
N LYS A 556 -40.34 6.81 -33.70
CA LYS A 556 -38.97 7.32 -33.60
C LYS A 556 -38.89 8.63 -32.81
N ALA A 557 -39.82 9.54 -33.06
CA ALA A 557 -39.87 10.86 -32.42
C ALA A 557 -39.94 10.81 -30.86
N PRO A 558 -40.76 9.96 -30.22
CA PRO A 558 -40.76 9.83 -28.75
C PRO A 558 -39.43 9.30 -28.18
N ILE A 559 -38.76 8.35 -28.88
CA ILE A 559 -37.49 7.82 -28.46
C ILE A 559 -36.40 8.89 -28.57
N GLU A 560 -36.34 9.65 -29.67
CA GLU A 560 -35.42 10.74 -29.88
C GLU A 560 -35.61 11.87 -28.85
N ALA A 561 -36.89 12.19 -28.52
CA ALA A 561 -37.20 13.19 -27.51
C ALA A 561 -36.78 12.77 -26.11
N ALA A 562 -36.99 11.50 -25.73
CA ALA A 562 -36.55 10.96 -24.45
C ALA A 562 -35.02 10.84 -24.37
N LEU A 563 -34.38 10.48 -25.49
CA LEU A 563 -32.90 10.46 -25.59
C LEU A 563 -32.32 11.86 -25.42
N GLN A 564 -32.91 12.88 -25.99
CA GLN A 564 -32.45 14.26 -25.83
C GLN A 564 -32.59 14.72 -24.37
N LYS A 565 -33.73 14.40 -23.71
CA LYS A 565 -33.90 14.66 -22.28
C LYS A 565 -32.82 13.96 -21.43
N LEU A 566 -32.49 12.71 -21.75
CA LEU A 566 -31.46 11.97 -21.03
C LEU A 566 -30.06 12.62 -21.21
N LYS A 567 -29.73 13.05 -22.41
CA LYS A 567 -28.47 13.79 -22.67
C LYS A 567 -28.40 15.11 -21.91
N ASP A 568 -29.51 15.86 -21.87
CA ASP A 568 -29.54 17.13 -21.16
C ASP A 568 -29.45 16.93 -19.64
N ALA A 569 -30.17 15.93 -19.10
CA ALA A 569 -30.07 15.53 -17.69
C ALA A 569 -28.68 15.01 -17.30
N HIS A 570 -28.07 14.20 -18.16
CA HIS A 570 -26.69 13.72 -17.98
C HIS A 570 -25.69 14.88 -17.96
N LYS A 571 -25.80 15.82 -18.89
CA LYS A 571 -24.95 17.02 -18.94
C LYS A 571 -25.12 17.91 -17.71
N ALA A 572 -26.37 18.01 -17.19
CA ALA A 572 -26.68 18.76 -15.98
C ALA A 572 -26.33 17.97 -14.69
N GLN A 573 -25.97 16.68 -14.79
CA GLN A 573 -25.75 15.76 -13.65
C GLN A 573 -26.98 15.67 -12.71
N ASP A 574 -28.17 15.84 -13.22
CA ASP A 574 -29.42 15.74 -12.47
C ASP A 574 -29.91 14.29 -12.44
N LEU A 575 -29.64 13.60 -11.30
CA LEU A 575 -29.92 12.18 -11.12
C LEU A 575 -31.42 11.85 -11.18
N ALA A 576 -32.28 12.74 -10.70
CA ALA A 576 -33.74 12.52 -10.74
C ALA A 576 -34.28 12.65 -12.16
N ALA A 577 -33.75 13.63 -12.92
CA ALA A 577 -34.10 13.79 -14.33
C ALA A 577 -33.54 12.62 -15.18
N ILE A 578 -32.37 12.08 -14.84
CA ILE A 578 -31.80 10.88 -15.48
C ILE A 578 -32.71 9.69 -15.28
N ASP A 579 -33.12 9.37 -14.04
CA ASP A 579 -34.04 8.25 -13.76
C ASP A 579 -35.33 8.37 -14.54
N THR A 580 -35.90 9.58 -14.61
CA THR A 580 -37.13 9.86 -15.36
C THR A 580 -36.93 9.65 -16.86
N ALA A 581 -35.87 10.20 -17.42
CA ALA A 581 -35.59 10.09 -18.86
C ALA A 581 -35.28 8.65 -19.29
N MET A 582 -34.57 7.88 -18.46
CA MET A 582 -34.32 6.46 -18.71
C MET A 582 -35.61 5.63 -18.72
N ALA A 583 -36.53 5.91 -17.79
CA ALA A 583 -37.84 5.27 -17.78
C ALA A 583 -38.67 5.64 -19.02
N GLU A 584 -38.63 6.90 -19.48
CA GLU A 584 -39.28 7.36 -20.71
C GLU A 584 -38.72 6.64 -21.95
N ILE A 585 -37.39 6.48 -22.04
CA ILE A 585 -36.74 5.72 -23.14
C ILE A 585 -37.24 4.28 -23.15
N ASN A 586 -37.21 3.59 -22.01
CA ASN A 586 -37.69 2.21 -21.91
C ASN A 586 -39.15 2.08 -22.34
N THR A 587 -40.00 3.00 -21.89
CA THR A 587 -41.43 3.02 -22.25
C THR A 587 -41.63 3.24 -23.76
N ALA A 588 -40.86 4.16 -24.34
CA ALA A 588 -40.91 4.46 -25.77
C ALA A 588 -40.47 3.27 -26.64
N PHE A 589 -39.38 2.55 -26.21
CA PHE A 589 -38.94 1.34 -26.88
C PHE A 589 -39.93 0.19 -26.75
N GLN A 590 -40.56 -0.01 -25.59
CA GLN A 590 -41.58 -1.04 -25.41
C GLN A 590 -42.78 -0.79 -26.30
N ALA A 591 -43.25 0.47 -26.41
CA ALA A 591 -44.33 0.85 -27.29
C ALA A 591 -43.97 0.63 -28.77
N ALA A 592 -42.75 0.95 -29.17
CA ALA A 592 -42.30 0.73 -30.53
C ALA A 592 -42.14 -0.78 -30.86
N SER A 593 -41.63 -1.58 -29.94
CA SER A 593 -41.46 -3.03 -30.11
C SER A 593 -42.82 -3.76 -30.17
N ALA A 594 -43.77 -3.42 -29.31
CA ALA A 594 -45.09 -4.04 -29.28
C ALA A 594 -45.81 -3.90 -30.64
N GLU A 595 -45.67 -2.77 -31.30
CA GLU A 595 -46.32 -2.53 -32.59
C GLU A 595 -45.57 -3.17 -33.77
N MET A 596 -44.24 -3.25 -33.71
CA MET A 596 -43.46 -4.03 -34.69
C MET A 596 -43.84 -5.52 -34.64
N TYR A 597 -44.10 -6.07 -33.45
CA TYR A 597 -44.59 -7.44 -33.31
C TYR A 597 -46.04 -7.58 -33.78
N ALA A 598 -46.88 -6.56 -33.60
CA ALA A 598 -48.27 -6.57 -34.08
C ALA A 598 -48.37 -6.49 -35.62
N GLN A 599 -47.48 -5.76 -36.29
CA GLN A 599 -47.41 -5.64 -37.75
C GLN A 599 -46.67 -6.79 -38.42
N GLY A 600 -45.72 -7.43 -37.70
CA GLY A 600 -44.97 -8.60 -38.19
C GLY A 600 -45.69 -9.93 -38.04
N GLY A 601 -46.81 -9.98 -37.31
CA GLY A 601 -47.60 -11.19 -37.01
C GLY A 601 -48.45 -11.72 -38.14
N ALA A 602 -48.39 -11.14 -39.37
CA ALA A 602 -49.14 -11.59 -40.53
C ALA A 602 -48.34 -12.46 -41.52
N GLN A 603 -47.04 -12.66 -41.35
CA GLN A 603 -46.25 -13.58 -42.19
C GLN A 603 -45.11 -14.24 -41.43
N GLY A 604 -45.28 -15.54 -41.12
CA GLY A 604 -44.14 -16.47 -40.90
C GLY A 604 -43.77 -16.76 -39.44
N GLY A 605 -43.97 -18.02 -39.11
CA GLY A 605 -43.78 -18.79 -37.91
C GLY A 605 -42.57 -18.52 -37.03
N ALA A 606 -42.79 -18.74 -35.79
CA ALA A 606 -41.95 -19.11 -34.65
C ALA A 606 -40.41 -19.09 -34.82
N GLN A 607 -39.78 -18.16 -34.11
CA GLN A 607 -38.54 -18.43 -33.44
C GLN A 607 -38.34 -17.48 -32.25
N ALA A 608 -38.10 -18.08 -31.08
CA ALA A 608 -38.05 -17.44 -29.78
C ALA A 608 -36.96 -16.36 -29.68
N GLY A 609 -37.33 -15.19 -29.17
CA GLY A 609 -36.42 -14.16 -28.71
C GLY A 609 -36.17 -14.29 -27.18
N PRO A 610 -35.05 -13.80 -26.67
CA PRO A 610 -34.70 -13.98 -25.26
C PRO A 610 -35.48 -13.06 -24.33
N ASP A 611 -36.07 -13.67 -23.31
CA ASP A 611 -36.73 -13.02 -22.18
C ASP A 611 -35.75 -12.16 -21.39
N MET A 612 -36.12 -10.90 -21.21
CA MET A 612 -35.55 -10.05 -20.14
C MET A 612 -36.65 -9.81 -19.10
N ASN A 613 -36.72 -10.67 -18.11
CA ASN A 613 -37.40 -10.32 -16.86
C ASN A 613 -36.70 -10.98 -15.68
N GLY A 614 -35.97 -10.18 -14.90
CA GLY A 614 -35.37 -10.56 -13.65
C GLY A 614 -36.36 -10.45 -12.51
N GLY A 615 -36.80 -11.56 -11.97
CA GLY A 615 -37.62 -11.63 -10.76
C GLY A 615 -37.37 -12.95 -10.03
N ALA A 616 -36.92 -12.80 -8.82
CA ALA A 616 -36.65 -13.73 -7.76
C ALA A 616 -37.33 -15.10 -7.77
N GLY A 617 -36.55 -16.15 -7.43
CA GLY A 617 -37.05 -17.23 -6.61
C GLY A 617 -36.75 -18.64 -7.08
N GLN A 618 -35.95 -19.35 -6.28
CA GLN A 618 -35.93 -20.80 -5.99
C GLN A 618 -35.30 -21.81 -6.96
N GLN A 619 -34.25 -22.41 -6.40
CA GLN A 619 -33.67 -23.76 -6.55
C GLN A 619 -34.37 -24.76 -7.46
N ASP A 620 -33.65 -25.40 -8.37
CA ASP A 620 -33.38 -26.83 -8.24
C ASP A 620 -32.24 -27.32 -9.16
N ASN A 621 -31.62 -28.41 -8.72
CA ASN A 621 -30.50 -29.14 -9.23
C ASN A 621 -30.70 -29.71 -10.65
N SER A 622 -29.68 -29.61 -11.52
CA SER A 622 -29.06 -30.80 -12.18
C SER A 622 -28.08 -30.43 -13.29
N LYS A 623 -26.95 -31.04 -13.22
CA LYS A 623 -25.81 -31.38 -14.11
C LYS A 623 -25.90 -31.13 -15.62
N HIS A 624 -24.75 -30.71 -16.14
CA HIS A 624 -24.03 -30.91 -17.43
C HIS A 624 -23.73 -29.55 -18.08
N GLY A 625 -22.55 -29.16 -18.37
CA GLY A 625 -21.37 -29.76 -19.01
C GLY A 625 -20.96 -28.87 -20.18
N ASP A 626 -19.74 -28.32 -20.11
CA ASP A 626 -18.88 -27.88 -21.20
C ASP A 626 -19.34 -26.82 -22.22
N ASN A 627 -18.67 -25.69 -22.19
CA ASN A 627 -17.83 -25.09 -23.24
C ASN A 627 -17.69 -23.57 -23.05
N VAL A 628 -16.63 -23.15 -22.41
CA VAL A 628 -16.07 -21.79 -22.58
C VAL A 628 -14.79 -21.96 -23.38
N GLN A 629 -14.78 -21.49 -24.62
CA GLN A 629 -13.57 -21.39 -25.43
C GLN A 629 -12.76 -20.20 -24.95
N ASP A 630 -11.56 -20.47 -24.43
CA ASP A 630 -10.50 -19.50 -24.23
C ASP A 630 -10.04 -18.95 -25.59
N ALA A 631 -9.97 -17.63 -25.68
CA ALA A 631 -9.31 -16.95 -26.80
C ALA A 631 -7.82 -16.86 -26.49
N ASP A 632 -7.03 -17.73 -27.09
CA ASP A 632 -5.57 -17.66 -27.12
C ASP A 632 -5.11 -16.40 -27.85
N PHE A 633 -4.31 -15.58 -27.17
CA PHE A 633 -3.48 -14.58 -27.82
C PHE A 633 -2.09 -15.16 -28.07
N GLU A 634 -1.78 -15.45 -29.34
CA GLU A 634 -0.45 -15.82 -29.79
C GLU A 634 0.55 -14.69 -29.55
N GLU A 635 1.67 -15.02 -28.89
CA GLU A 635 2.88 -14.22 -28.89
C GLU A 635 3.50 -14.23 -30.29
N VAL A 636 3.64 -13.06 -30.88
CA VAL A 636 4.51 -12.87 -32.04
C VAL A 636 5.94 -12.67 -31.56
N LYS A 637 6.84 -13.50 -32.08
CA LYS A 637 8.28 -13.52 -31.78
C LYS A 637 9.00 -12.21 -32.04
#